data_188033797d80c3007bdef47b47718020
#
_entry.id   188033797d80c3007bdef47b47718020
#
_cell.length_a   1.000
_cell.length_b   1.000
_cell.length_c   1.000
_cell.angle_alpha   90.00
_cell.angle_beta   90.00
_cell.angle_gamma   90.00
#
_symmetry.space_group_name_H-M   'P 1'
#
loop_
_entity.id
_entity.type
_entity.pdbx_description
1 polymer ?
#
loop_
_entity_poly.entity_id
_entity_poly.type
_entity_poly.pdbx_seq_one_letter_code
_entity_poly.pdbx_strand_id
1 'polypeptide(L)'
;MKKEVSKKEMYLGMDVGTTTSQIAVVSSSGTVQVLPNMDGDLVTPSIVSVADKTPTVGKVAKQDRFLNPDKVAEQFKKAMATVTENGDPIPIITGSDGTEFTAITLSAELIRYLKESAEKIQGQAIVRTVISVPAYFKRQARVATKEAGLIAGFQEVHIVDEPTAGAMFYGLADGKNQKIAVFDFGGGTFDISLLQIDSDGHIDPIAVDGNPECGGSNVDEVIFQHVREFVEKKGGKLDPQKDLAEWLEVLDSCKQAKEMLAHKDVAIIPLRVGNDRFSMEITYEQMKEWSSEIIETLRSCCKRALEKAGLNLSDLAKIVLIGGSSRLRFVSEIVKDVFGQEPVTDTDPDMAVAKGNAILAAAYFSESGSELLIEGKRYLSSSIKSSQIVGRDLCVAAITKKDSGDNNEYNVPIIPSKAKLPYEAIEYFTPNNASIPCVRVKLIDGPPNELSSNFVPLQEAEVAIQPAGEQDNEGRIEFKVTMDTEGMVDIKVRDKLLNKPVPIKFKFCTELSDSEISEQRKQLRTRHNS
;
A
#
# COMPACT_ATOMS: atom_id res chain seq x y z
N MET A 1 14.20 1.88 -48.47
CA MET A 1 13.28 1.64 -47.37
C MET A 1 14.10 1.58 -46.08
N LYS A 2 14.07 2.65 -45.24
CA LYS A 2 14.63 2.60 -43.88
C LYS A 2 13.68 1.67 -43.09
N LYS A 3 14.20 0.55 -42.56
CA LYS A 3 13.48 -0.23 -41.56
C LYS A 3 13.21 0.73 -40.40
N GLU A 4 11.94 1.04 -40.15
CA GLU A 4 11.53 1.60 -38.86
C GLU A 4 12.01 0.62 -37.79
N VAL A 5 12.95 1.07 -36.99
CA VAL A 5 13.34 0.35 -35.79
C VAL A 5 12.11 0.47 -34.89
N SER A 6 11.38 -0.64 -34.77
CA SER A 6 10.27 -0.74 -33.77
C SER A 6 10.81 -0.26 -32.44
N LYS A 7 10.32 0.91 -31.95
CA LYS A 7 10.68 1.38 -30.61
C LYS A 7 10.28 0.26 -29.65
N LYS A 8 11.25 -0.25 -28.88
CA LYS A 8 10.99 -1.27 -27.86
C LYS A 8 9.99 -0.69 -26.87
N GLU A 9 8.92 -1.41 -26.62
CA GLU A 9 7.91 -1.01 -25.63
C GLU A 9 8.58 -0.78 -24.27
N MET A 10 8.19 0.29 -23.57
CA MET A 10 8.75 0.66 -22.28
C MET A 10 7.71 0.49 -21.21
N TYR A 11 8.13 0.00 -20.07
CA TYR A 11 7.30 -0.30 -18.93
C TYR A 11 7.74 0.55 -17.74
N LEU A 12 6.79 0.96 -16.91
CA LEU A 12 7.03 1.85 -15.80
C LEU A 12 6.89 1.11 -14.47
N GLY A 13 7.86 1.27 -13.61
CA GLY A 13 7.75 0.92 -12.20
C GLY A 13 7.41 2.17 -11.39
N MET A 14 6.40 2.08 -10.54
CA MET A 14 5.92 3.19 -9.73
C MET A 14 5.90 2.81 -8.26
N ASP A 15 6.53 3.64 -7.44
CA ASP A 15 6.31 3.66 -5.99
C ASP A 15 5.39 4.84 -5.68
N VAL A 16 4.14 4.53 -5.33
CA VAL A 16 3.12 5.54 -4.98
C VAL A 16 2.97 5.54 -3.45
N GLY A 17 3.88 6.26 -2.79
CA GLY A 17 3.94 6.31 -1.33
C GLY A 17 2.92 7.26 -0.70
N THR A 18 2.75 7.15 0.62
CA THR A 18 1.82 7.99 1.41
C THR A 18 2.22 9.47 1.39
N THR A 19 3.53 9.76 1.41
CA THR A 19 4.07 11.12 1.49
C THR A 19 4.85 11.53 0.26
N THR A 20 5.49 10.58 -0.41
CA THR A 20 6.34 10.79 -1.59
C THR A 20 6.16 9.64 -2.56
N SER A 21 6.29 9.93 -3.87
CA SER A 21 6.18 8.94 -4.95
C SER A 21 7.35 9.06 -5.92
N GLN A 22 7.68 7.96 -6.57
CA GLN A 22 8.78 7.85 -7.50
C GLN A 22 8.46 6.96 -8.69
N ILE A 23 9.17 7.15 -9.78
CA ILE A 23 9.05 6.37 -11.01
C ILE A 23 10.40 5.91 -11.51
N ALA A 24 10.46 4.69 -12.04
CA ALA A 24 11.66 4.12 -12.60
C ALA A 24 11.38 3.28 -13.84
N VAL A 25 12.40 3.09 -14.66
CA VAL A 25 12.36 2.23 -15.86
C VAL A 25 13.62 1.38 -15.94
N VAL A 26 13.55 0.28 -16.67
CA VAL A 26 14.73 -0.42 -17.16
C VAL A 26 15.04 0.10 -18.57
N SER A 27 16.20 0.72 -18.74
CA SER A 27 16.63 1.28 -20.02
C SER A 27 16.93 0.17 -21.04
N SER A 28 17.06 0.53 -22.30
CA SER A 28 17.47 -0.40 -23.36
C SER A 28 18.86 -1.02 -23.13
N SER A 29 19.73 -0.34 -22.36
CA SER A 29 21.04 -0.86 -21.94
C SER A 29 20.98 -1.76 -20.71
N GLY A 30 19.80 -1.94 -20.10
CA GLY A 30 19.60 -2.75 -18.90
C GLY A 30 19.85 -2.01 -17.59
N THR A 31 20.13 -0.71 -17.63
CA THR A 31 20.30 0.09 -16.41
C THR A 31 18.94 0.41 -15.80
N VAL A 32 18.80 0.20 -14.50
CA VAL A 32 17.59 0.55 -13.74
C VAL A 32 17.70 2.02 -13.31
N GLN A 33 16.84 2.86 -13.85
CA GLN A 33 16.92 4.29 -13.70
C GLN A 33 15.66 4.88 -13.08
N VAL A 34 15.81 5.63 -11.97
CA VAL A 34 14.74 6.50 -11.46
C VAL A 34 14.64 7.72 -12.37
N LEU A 35 13.43 8.06 -12.78
CA LEU A 35 13.17 9.19 -13.64
C LEU A 35 12.76 10.42 -12.81
N PRO A 36 13.20 11.61 -13.19
CA PRO A 36 12.67 12.83 -12.59
C PRO A 36 11.20 13.06 -13.00
N ASN A 37 10.50 13.82 -12.20
CA ASN A 37 9.16 14.32 -12.55
C ASN A 37 9.25 15.55 -13.48
N MET A 38 8.11 16.19 -13.79
CA MET A 38 8.06 17.37 -14.66
C MET A 38 8.80 18.59 -14.06
N ASP A 39 8.96 18.62 -12.73
CA ASP A 39 9.69 19.67 -12.00
C ASP A 39 11.20 19.41 -11.94
N GLY A 40 11.67 18.27 -12.44
CA GLY A 40 13.07 17.84 -12.42
C GLY A 40 13.50 17.11 -11.15
N ASP A 41 12.60 16.85 -10.21
CA ASP A 41 12.87 16.19 -8.95
C ASP A 41 12.69 14.66 -9.07
N LEU A 42 13.60 13.88 -8.49
CA LEU A 42 13.50 12.39 -8.46
C LEU A 42 12.39 11.89 -7.50
N VAL A 43 11.96 12.74 -6.59
CA VAL A 43 10.94 12.45 -5.59
C VAL A 43 9.80 13.43 -5.76
N THR A 44 8.59 12.93 -5.91
CA THR A 44 7.37 13.73 -6.04
C THR A 44 6.59 13.70 -4.73
N PRO A 45 6.27 14.85 -4.11
CA PRO A 45 5.33 14.87 -2.99
C PRO A 45 3.98 14.28 -3.38
N SER A 46 3.44 13.35 -2.59
CA SER A 46 2.12 12.73 -2.81
C SER A 46 1.01 13.68 -2.32
N ILE A 47 0.92 14.83 -2.96
CA ILE A 47 0.02 15.94 -2.61
C ILE A 47 -0.73 16.37 -3.87
N VAL A 48 -2.03 16.63 -3.74
CA VAL A 48 -2.90 17.10 -4.82
C VAL A 48 -3.66 18.33 -4.34
N SER A 49 -3.59 19.42 -5.10
CA SER A 49 -4.45 20.59 -4.90
C SER A 49 -5.59 20.58 -5.91
N VAL A 50 -6.80 20.85 -5.42
CA VAL A 50 -8.05 20.97 -6.19
C VAL A 50 -8.62 22.40 -6.07
N ALA A 51 -7.76 23.36 -5.78
CA ALA A 51 -8.11 24.79 -5.69
C ALA A 51 -8.54 25.36 -7.05
N ASP A 52 -7.91 24.92 -8.12
CA ASP A 52 -8.26 25.25 -9.48
C ASP A 52 -9.08 24.14 -10.15
N LYS A 53 -9.74 24.48 -11.27
CA LYS A 53 -10.47 23.50 -12.09
C LYS A 53 -9.60 22.33 -12.54
N THR A 54 -8.33 22.59 -12.82
CA THR A 54 -7.33 21.56 -13.16
C THR A 54 -6.49 21.25 -11.93
N PRO A 55 -6.59 20.04 -11.35
CA PRO A 55 -5.79 19.66 -10.20
C PRO A 55 -4.29 19.77 -10.47
N THR A 56 -3.56 20.28 -9.49
CA THR A 56 -2.08 20.30 -9.50
C THR A 56 -1.52 19.25 -8.55
N VAL A 57 -0.31 18.77 -8.82
CA VAL A 57 0.32 17.66 -8.11
C VAL A 57 1.73 18.03 -7.68
N GLY A 58 2.22 17.42 -6.61
CA GLY A 58 3.60 17.48 -6.20
C GLY A 58 3.98 18.81 -5.57
N LYS A 59 5.07 19.40 -6.04
CA LYS A 59 5.67 20.62 -5.47
C LYS A 59 4.76 21.84 -5.56
N VAL A 60 4.03 21.98 -6.67
CA VAL A 60 3.05 23.06 -6.87
C VAL A 60 1.92 22.93 -5.87
N ALA A 61 1.32 21.75 -5.76
CA ALA A 61 0.27 21.48 -4.78
C ALA A 61 0.76 21.69 -3.33
N LYS A 62 2.02 21.33 -3.04
CA LYS A 62 2.62 21.56 -1.72
C LYS A 62 2.71 23.06 -1.39
N GLN A 63 3.01 23.92 -2.36
CA GLN A 63 3.05 25.37 -2.17
C GLN A 63 1.64 25.94 -1.97
N ASP A 64 0.66 25.40 -2.71
CA ASP A 64 -0.74 25.85 -2.64
C ASP A 64 -1.37 25.55 -1.28
N ARG A 65 -0.85 24.59 -0.52
CA ARG A 65 -1.28 24.26 0.84
C ARG A 65 -1.31 25.45 1.80
N PHE A 66 -0.43 26.42 1.61
CA PHE A 66 -0.37 27.64 2.45
C PHE A 66 -1.37 28.72 1.99
N LEU A 67 -1.82 28.66 0.74
CA LEU A 67 -2.78 29.62 0.18
C LEU A 67 -4.22 29.09 0.29
N ASN A 68 -4.42 27.82 0.01
CA ASN A 68 -5.71 27.14 -0.06
C ASN A 68 -5.70 25.82 0.74
N PRO A 69 -5.47 25.87 2.07
CA PRO A 69 -5.23 24.66 2.86
C PRO A 69 -6.43 23.70 2.88
N ASP A 70 -7.65 24.21 2.70
CA ASP A 70 -8.90 23.44 2.59
C ASP A 70 -9.12 22.81 1.21
N LYS A 71 -8.24 23.10 0.24
CA LYS A 71 -8.27 22.59 -1.13
C LYS A 71 -7.07 21.69 -1.48
N VAL A 72 -6.26 21.31 -0.50
CA VAL A 72 -5.09 20.45 -0.71
C VAL A 72 -5.23 19.16 0.06
N ALA A 73 -5.13 18.04 -0.65
CA ALA A 73 -5.21 16.70 -0.10
C ALA A 73 -3.80 16.09 0.07
N GLU A 74 -3.53 15.60 1.27
CA GLU A 74 -2.31 14.87 1.63
C GLU A 74 -2.66 13.51 2.24
N GLN A 75 -1.74 12.57 2.24
CA GLN A 75 -1.87 11.25 2.87
C GLN A 75 -3.12 10.46 2.46
N PHE A 76 -3.75 10.78 1.34
CA PHE A 76 -4.98 10.15 0.85
C PHE A 76 -4.81 8.64 0.58
N LYS A 77 -3.58 8.15 0.42
CA LYS A 77 -3.29 6.70 0.33
C LYS A 77 -3.82 5.92 1.55
N LYS A 78 -3.83 6.52 2.74
CA LYS A 78 -4.38 5.90 3.96
C LYS A 78 -5.89 5.63 3.87
N ALA A 79 -6.60 6.39 3.05
CA ALA A 79 -8.05 6.29 2.87
C ALA A 79 -8.48 5.40 1.69
N MET A 80 -7.56 4.69 1.02
CA MET A 80 -7.86 3.87 -0.16
C MET A 80 -8.88 2.73 0.10
N ALA A 81 -9.02 2.28 1.34
CA ALA A 81 -10.01 1.28 1.74
C ALA A 81 -11.18 1.88 2.52
N THR A 82 -11.29 3.21 2.60
CA THR A 82 -12.36 3.88 3.37
C THR A 82 -13.59 4.06 2.49
N VAL A 83 -14.69 3.44 2.92
CA VAL A 83 -15.95 3.41 2.18
C VAL A 83 -17.14 3.71 3.10
N THR A 84 -18.25 4.12 2.51
CA THR A 84 -19.54 4.24 3.20
C THR A 84 -20.10 2.86 3.56
N GLU A 85 -21.20 2.81 4.32
CA GLU A 85 -21.94 1.56 4.62
C GLU A 85 -22.42 0.85 3.33
N ASN A 86 -22.64 1.59 2.25
CA ASN A 86 -23.05 1.04 0.96
C ASN A 86 -21.87 0.57 0.09
N GLY A 87 -20.64 0.78 0.56
CA GLY A 87 -19.42 0.40 -0.16
C GLY A 87 -18.87 1.45 -1.11
N ASP A 88 -19.45 2.66 -1.16
CA ASP A 88 -18.95 3.73 -2.02
C ASP A 88 -17.74 4.44 -1.41
N PRO A 89 -16.71 4.81 -2.20
CA PRO A 89 -15.58 5.57 -1.70
C PRO A 89 -16.02 6.91 -1.09
N ILE A 90 -15.48 7.24 0.09
CA ILE A 90 -15.82 8.48 0.79
C ILE A 90 -15.04 9.64 0.16
N PRO A 91 -15.70 10.77 -0.19
CA PRO A 91 -15.03 11.99 -0.60
C PRO A 91 -14.09 12.50 0.50
N ILE A 92 -12.87 12.86 0.11
CA ILE A 92 -11.86 13.44 1.01
C ILE A 92 -11.90 14.96 0.94
N ILE A 93 -12.10 15.50 -0.27
CA ILE A 93 -12.03 16.93 -0.53
C ILE A 93 -12.96 17.30 -1.70
N THR A 94 -13.46 18.52 -1.66
CA THR A 94 -14.30 19.08 -2.74
C THR A 94 -13.56 20.20 -3.44
N GLY A 95 -13.43 20.10 -4.75
CA GLY A 95 -12.82 21.11 -5.60
C GLY A 95 -13.60 22.41 -5.64
N SER A 96 -13.01 23.46 -6.20
CA SER A 96 -13.63 24.77 -6.33
C SER A 96 -14.85 24.78 -7.28
N ASP A 97 -14.93 23.81 -8.18
CA ASP A 97 -16.07 23.61 -9.10
C ASP A 97 -17.18 22.70 -8.52
N GLY A 98 -17.04 22.28 -7.25
CA GLY A 98 -17.96 21.37 -6.57
C GLY A 98 -17.70 19.89 -6.85
N THR A 99 -16.66 19.52 -7.60
CA THR A 99 -16.29 18.13 -7.84
C THR A 99 -15.77 17.49 -6.54
N GLU A 100 -16.32 16.34 -6.18
CA GLU A 100 -15.85 15.54 -5.05
C GLU A 100 -14.71 14.62 -5.48
N PHE A 101 -13.63 14.60 -4.68
CA PHE A 101 -12.48 13.76 -4.89
C PHE A 101 -12.35 12.73 -3.76
N THR A 102 -12.24 11.46 -4.14
CA THR A 102 -11.96 10.33 -3.25
C THR A 102 -10.47 10.00 -3.24
N ALA A 103 -10.04 9.09 -2.36
CA ALA A 103 -8.66 8.59 -2.38
C ALA A 103 -8.26 8.01 -3.74
N ILE A 104 -9.18 7.33 -4.42
CA ILE A 104 -8.95 6.73 -5.74
C ILE A 104 -8.69 7.80 -6.80
N THR A 105 -9.56 8.82 -6.87
CA THR A 105 -9.43 9.88 -7.88
C THR A 105 -8.23 10.79 -7.63
N LEU A 106 -7.90 11.09 -6.36
CA LEU A 106 -6.67 11.80 -6.00
C LEU A 106 -5.41 11.00 -6.36
N SER A 107 -5.43 9.68 -6.10
CA SER A 107 -4.33 8.80 -6.52
C SER A 107 -4.22 8.73 -8.05
N ALA A 108 -5.33 8.73 -8.77
CA ALA A 108 -5.32 8.76 -10.24
C ALA A 108 -4.70 10.05 -10.79
N GLU A 109 -4.95 11.22 -10.16
CA GLU A 109 -4.30 12.49 -10.54
C GLU A 109 -2.78 12.43 -10.32
N LEU A 110 -2.33 11.90 -9.17
CA LEU A 110 -0.91 11.70 -8.88
C LEU A 110 -0.25 10.74 -9.88
N ILE A 111 -0.87 9.57 -10.11
CA ILE A 111 -0.36 8.55 -11.04
C ILE A 111 -0.32 9.09 -12.48
N ARG A 112 -1.32 9.86 -12.90
CA ARG A 112 -1.33 10.54 -14.21
C ARG A 112 -0.14 11.48 -14.35
N TYR A 113 0.11 12.33 -13.36
CA TYR A 113 1.24 13.27 -13.37
C TYR A 113 2.58 12.53 -13.49
N LEU A 114 2.76 11.44 -12.75
CA LEU A 114 3.96 10.61 -12.80
C LEU A 114 4.11 9.90 -14.16
N LYS A 115 3.02 9.38 -14.71
CA LYS A 115 2.98 8.76 -16.06
C LYS A 115 3.39 9.75 -17.13
N GLU A 116 2.78 10.93 -17.15
CA GLU A 116 3.07 11.99 -18.13
C GLU A 116 4.52 12.49 -18.00
N SER A 117 5.05 12.56 -16.77
CA SER A 117 6.47 12.87 -16.52
C SER A 117 7.38 11.85 -17.22
N ALA A 118 7.11 10.54 -17.02
CA ALA A 118 7.87 9.48 -17.66
C ALA A 118 7.75 9.51 -19.19
N GLU A 119 6.54 9.66 -19.72
CA GLU A 119 6.27 9.73 -21.17
C GLU A 119 6.99 10.91 -21.85
N LYS A 120 7.00 12.07 -21.18
CA LYS A 120 7.72 13.26 -21.67
C LYS A 120 9.23 13.02 -21.78
N ILE A 121 9.82 12.40 -20.75
CA ILE A 121 11.25 12.10 -20.72
C ILE A 121 11.61 11.04 -21.75
N GLN A 122 10.79 9.99 -21.86
CA GLN A 122 11.06 8.85 -22.74
C GLN A 122 10.64 9.10 -24.19
N GLY A 123 9.86 10.16 -24.46
CA GLY A 123 9.38 10.54 -25.79
C GLY A 123 8.48 9.48 -26.43
N GLN A 124 7.79 8.69 -25.61
CA GLN A 124 6.83 7.67 -26.07
C GLN A 124 5.76 7.41 -25.02
N ALA A 125 4.59 6.93 -25.47
CA ALA A 125 3.51 6.51 -24.57
C ALA A 125 3.90 5.27 -23.77
N ILE A 126 3.48 5.25 -22.51
CA ILE A 126 3.70 4.12 -21.59
C ILE A 126 2.32 3.64 -21.14
N VAL A 127 1.95 2.43 -21.53
CA VAL A 127 0.59 1.91 -21.32
C VAL A 127 0.51 0.82 -20.27
N ARG A 128 1.64 0.35 -19.75
CA ARG A 128 1.74 -0.72 -18.74
C ARG A 128 2.62 -0.29 -17.57
N THR A 129 2.22 -0.67 -16.37
CA THR A 129 2.96 -0.31 -15.14
C THR A 129 2.83 -1.38 -14.06
N VAL A 130 3.85 -1.44 -13.21
CA VAL A 130 3.79 -2.10 -11.91
C VAL A 130 3.73 -1.00 -10.84
N ILE A 131 2.76 -1.09 -9.93
CA ILE A 131 2.60 -0.18 -8.80
C ILE A 131 2.73 -1.00 -7.52
N SER A 132 3.55 -0.54 -6.58
CA SER A 132 3.67 -1.20 -5.28
C SER A 132 2.71 -0.64 -4.24
N VAL A 133 2.35 -1.52 -3.30
CA VAL A 133 1.52 -1.23 -2.14
C VAL A 133 2.15 -1.83 -0.88
N PRO A 134 1.88 -1.29 0.31
CA PRO A 134 2.32 -1.91 1.56
C PRO A 134 1.85 -3.37 1.65
N ALA A 135 2.70 -4.25 2.17
CA ALA A 135 2.37 -5.67 2.26
C ALA A 135 1.13 -5.95 3.13
N TYR A 136 0.88 -5.06 4.10
CA TYR A 136 -0.27 -5.13 5.01
C TYR A 136 -1.53 -4.43 4.49
N PHE A 137 -1.51 -3.96 3.23
CA PHE A 137 -2.70 -3.34 2.62
C PHE A 137 -3.86 -4.32 2.55
N LYS A 138 -5.03 -3.84 2.98
CA LYS A 138 -6.29 -4.57 2.81
C LYS A 138 -6.58 -4.73 1.32
N ARG A 139 -7.33 -5.77 0.99
CA ARG A 139 -7.69 -6.08 -0.40
C ARG A 139 -8.35 -4.91 -1.13
N GLN A 140 -9.28 -4.21 -0.47
CA GLN A 140 -9.93 -3.03 -1.06
C GLN A 140 -8.91 -1.97 -1.48
N ALA A 141 -7.88 -1.71 -0.67
CA ALA A 141 -6.86 -0.74 -1.01
C ALA A 141 -5.99 -1.18 -2.20
N ARG A 142 -5.75 -2.49 -2.37
CA ARG A 142 -5.06 -3.04 -3.55
C ARG A 142 -5.89 -2.83 -4.82
N VAL A 143 -7.18 -3.18 -4.79
CA VAL A 143 -8.12 -2.95 -5.88
C VAL A 143 -8.18 -1.47 -6.23
N ALA A 144 -8.41 -0.61 -5.24
CA ALA A 144 -8.47 0.84 -5.41
C ALA A 144 -7.19 1.44 -6.03
N THR A 145 -6.00 0.90 -5.67
CA THR A 145 -4.73 1.33 -6.28
C THR A 145 -4.64 0.91 -7.75
N LYS A 146 -5.07 -0.31 -8.08
CA LYS A 146 -5.14 -0.78 -9.47
C LYS A 146 -6.07 0.09 -10.31
N GLU A 147 -7.26 0.39 -9.80
CA GLU A 147 -8.24 1.25 -10.45
C GLU A 147 -7.72 2.67 -10.66
N ALA A 148 -7.05 3.26 -9.67
CA ALA A 148 -6.42 4.56 -9.81
C ALA A 148 -5.40 4.58 -10.97
N GLY A 149 -4.62 3.52 -11.14
CA GLY A 149 -3.72 3.35 -12.28
C GLY A 149 -4.46 3.24 -13.62
N LEU A 150 -5.55 2.48 -13.67
CA LEU A 150 -6.39 2.37 -14.86
C LEU A 150 -7.07 3.70 -15.22
N ILE A 151 -7.59 4.43 -14.24
CA ILE A 151 -8.19 5.76 -14.41
C ILE A 151 -7.14 6.75 -14.91
N ALA A 152 -5.89 6.70 -14.40
CA ALA A 152 -4.76 7.52 -14.85
C ALA A 152 -4.34 7.28 -16.31
N GLY A 153 -4.89 6.24 -16.96
CA GLY A 153 -4.73 5.98 -18.38
C GLY A 153 -3.79 4.84 -18.74
N PHE A 154 -3.35 4.03 -17.78
CA PHE A 154 -2.72 2.76 -18.08
C PHE A 154 -3.74 1.77 -18.64
N GLN A 155 -3.30 0.87 -19.53
CA GLN A 155 -4.12 -0.22 -20.06
C GLN A 155 -4.01 -1.45 -19.18
N GLU A 156 -2.84 -1.65 -18.57
CA GLU A 156 -2.55 -2.80 -17.73
C GLU A 156 -1.73 -2.33 -16.50
N VAL A 157 -2.18 -2.76 -15.33
CA VAL A 157 -1.57 -2.40 -14.03
C VAL A 157 -1.43 -3.68 -13.21
N HIS A 158 -0.20 -3.99 -12.81
CA HIS A 158 0.07 -5.04 -11.83
C HIS A 158 0.39 -4.45 -10.47
N ILE A 159 -0.13 -5.09 -9.41
CA ILE A 159 0.11 -4.69 -8.02
C ILE A 159 1.08 -5.66 -7.38
N VAL A 160 2.11 -5.11 -6.71
CA VAL A 160 3.11 -5.89 -5.97
C VAL A 160 3.31 -5.30 -4.57
N ASP A 161 3.88 -6.08 -3.65
CA ASP A 161 4.19 -5.59 -2.32
C ASP A 161 5.49 -4.75 -2.31
N GLU A 162 5.49 -3.62 -1.61
CA GLU A 162 6.67 -2.72 -1.46
C GLU A 162 7.93 -3.48 -1.01
N PRO A 163 7.88 -4.35 0.02
CA PRO A 163 9.06 -5.11 0.42
C PRO A 163 9.54 -6.11 -0.65
N THR A 164 8.63 -6.68 -1.44
CA THR A 164 8.99 -7.55 -2.57
C THR A 164 9.70 -6.77 -3.65
N ALA A 165 9.21 -5.58 -4.00
CA ALA A 165 9.87 -4.69 -4.94
C ALA A 165 11.26 -4.26 -4.45
N GLY A 166 11.36 -3.82 -3.20
CA GLY A 166 12.65 -3.49 -2.58
C GLY A 166 13.62 -4.67 -2.62
N ALA A 167 13.17 -5.86 -2.22
CA ALA A 167 13.96 -7.09 -2.26
C ALA A 167 14.41 -7.47 -3.69
N MET A 168 13.58 -7.24 -4.70
CA MET A 168 13.91 -7.50 -6.11
C MET A 168 15.15 -6.71 -6.52
N PHE A 169 15.20 -5.43 -6.19
CA PHE A 169 16.34 -4.59 -6.52
C PHE A 169 17.63 -5.04 -5.82
N TYR A 170 17.56 -5.32 -4.51
CA TYR A 170 18.72 -5.77 -3.74
C TYR A 170 19.13 -7.23 -4.03
N GLY A 171 18.15 -8.10 -4.28
CA GLY A 171 18.37 -9.54 -4.41
C GLY A 171 19.01 -9.93 -5.74
N LEU A 172 18.60 -9.31 -6.85
CA LEU A 172 19.20 -9.56 -8.16
C LEU A 172 20.67 -9.15 -8.21
N ALA A 173 21.06 -8.15 -7.42
CA ALA A 173 22.47 -7.74 -7.35
C ALA A 173 23.41 -8.85 -6.86
N ASP A 174 22.95 -9.70 -5.94
CA ASP A 174 23.78 -10.75 -5.32
C ASP A 174 23.77 -12.08 -6.09
N GLY A 175 22.66 -12.44 -6.74
CA GLY A 175 22.51 -13.71 -7.48
C GLY A 175 22.69 -14.96 -6.63
N LYS A 176 22.29 -14.94 -5.37
CA LYS A 176 22.45 -16.03 -4.40
C LYS A 176 21.12 -16.41 -3.77
N ASN A 177 20.98 -17.70 -3.40
CA ASN A 177 19.90 -18.13 -2.52
C ASN A 177 20.13 -17.57 -1.13
N GLN A 178 19.22 -16.75 -0.65
CA GLN A 178 19.36 -16.11 0.66
C GLN A 178 18.00 -15.74 1.26
N LYS A 179 17.95 -15.68 2.58
CA LYS A 179 16.83 -15.10 3.31
C LYS A 179 17.21 -13.70 3.77
N ILE A 180 16.32 -12.76 3.59
CA ILE A 180 16.52 -11.37 4.00
C ILE A 180 15.32 -10.87 4.81
N ALA A 181 15.55 -9.87 5.64
CA ALA A 181 14.47 -9.06 6.19
C ALA A 181 14.41 -7.73 5.44
N VAL A 182 13.22 -7.28 5.09
CA VAL A 182 12.96 -5.96 4.54
C VAL A 182 12.20 -5.18 5.60
N PHE A 183 12.83 -4.15 6.13
CA PHE A 183 12.29 -3.22 7.12
C PHE A 183 11.82 -1.98 6.38
N ASP A 184 10.52 -1.84 6.22
CA ASP A 184 9.89 -0.73 5.50
C ASP A 184 9.25 0.24 6.48
N PHE A 185 9.93 1.36 6.74
CA PHE A 185 9.40 2.43 7.55
C PHE A 185 9.18 3.66 6.69
N GLY A 186 7.98 3.73 6.15
CA GLY A 186 7.52 4.80 5.28
C GLY A 186 7.02 6.04 6.01
N GLY A 187 6.36 6.93 5.29
CA GLY A 187 5.74 8.13 5.88
C GLY A 187 4.48 7.83 6.69
N GLY A 188 3.72 6.80 6.33
CA GLY A 188 2.43 6.49 6.94
C GLY A 188 2.28 5.10 7.52
N THR A 189 3.10 4.14 7.10
CA THR A 189 3.02 2.73 7.46
C THR A 189 4.36 2.18 7.88
N PHE A 190 4.32 1.08 8.63
CA PHE A 190 5.46 0.23 8.91
C PHE A 190 5.15 -1.21 8.52
N ASP A 191 6.03 -1.82 7.74
CA ASP A 191 5.99 -3.23 7.38
C ASP A 191 7.36 -3.88 7.63
N ILE A 192 7.34 -5.12 8.10
CA ILE A 192 8.51 -6.00 8.19
C ILE A 192 8.20 -7.30 7.44
N SER A 193 9.00 -7.61 6.43
CA SER A 193 8.83 -8.81 5.61
C SER A 193 10.08 -9.66 5.65
N LEU A 194 9.92 -10.94 5.92
CA LEU A 194 10.97 -11.94 5.83
C LEU A 194 10.79 -12.69 4.51
N LEU A 195 11.80 -12.65 3.65
CA LEU A 195 11.72 -13.09 2.27
C LEU A 195 12.83 -14.11 1.97
N GLN A 196 12.50 -15.14 1.17
CA GLN A 196 13.46 -15.98 0.49
C GLN A 196 13.70 -15.42 -0.92
N ILE A 197 14.95 -15.28 -1.31
CA ILE A 197 15.34 -14.91 -2.67
C ILE A 197 16.14 -16.07 -3.25
N ASP A 198 15.75 -16.55 -4.41
CA ASP A 198 16.48 -17.57 -5.13
C ASP A 198 17.49 -16.96 -6.11
N SER A 199 18.50 -17.76 -6.50
CA SER A 199 19.58 -17.31 -7.39
C SER A 199 19.13 -16.84 -8.78
N ASP A 200 17.97 -17.28 -9.22
CA ASP A 200 17.37 -16.95 -10.52
C ASP A 200 16.40 -15.75 -10.45
N GLY A 201 16.22 -15.17 -9.26
CA GLY A 201 15.43 -13.94 -9.08
C GLY A 201 13.99 -14.18 -8.63
N HIS A 202 13.63 -15.40 -8.21
CA HIS A 202 12.34 -15.65 -7.60
C HIS A 202 12.33 -15.19 -6.14
N ILE A 203 11.26 -14.50 -5.72
CA ILE A 203 11.08 -14.00 -4.35
C ILE A 203 9.83 -14.62 -3.74
N ASP A 204 10.03 -15.31 -2.61
CA ASP A 204 8.98 -15.93 -1.81
C ASP A 204 8.89 -15.26 -0.44
N PRO A 205 7.77 -14.65 -0.04
CA PRO A 205 7.54 -14.22 1.32
C PRO A 205 7.47 -15.42 2.27
N ILE A 206 8.15 -15.31 3.41
CA ILE A 206 8.13 -16.30 4.50
C ILE A 206 7.15 -15.85 5.58
N ALA A 207 7.25 -14.60 6.00
CA ALA A 207 6.36 -13.98 6.98
C ALA A 207 6.31 -12.47 6.80
N VAL A 208 5.18 -11.89 7.16
CA VAL A 208 4.93 -10.44 7.15
C VAL A 208 4.28 -10.05 8.46
N ASP A 209 4.67 -8.90 9.00
CA ASP A 209 4.00 -8.21 10.10
C ASP A 209 4.10 -6.71 9.88
N GLY A 210 3.32 -5.89 10.58
CA GLY A 210 3.37 -4.45 10.40
C GLY A 210 2.28 -3.71 11.15
N ASN A 211 2.29 -2.39 10.99
CA ASN A 211 1.26 -1.51 11.49
C ASN A 211 0.92 -0.46 10.43
N PRO A 212 -0.29 -0.48 9.85
CA PRO A 212 -0.70 0.44 8.79
C PRO A 212 -0.93 1.89 9.27
N GLU A 213 -0.88 2.12 10.58
CA GLU A 213 -1.07 3.45 11.20
C GLU A 213 0.22 3.96 11.87
N CYS A 214 1.35 3.31 11.66
CA CYS A 214 2.65 3.68 12.23
C CYS A 214 3.63 4.06 11.13
N GLY A 215 3.98 5.34 11.04
CA GLY A 215 4.90 5.86 10.04
C GLY A 215 5.65 7.10 10.52
N GLY A 216 6.46 7.67 9.66
CA GLY A 216 7.21 8.89 9.95
C GLY A 216 6.35 10.10 10.30
N SER A 217 5.10 10.14 9.81
CA SER A 217 4.15 11.19 10.19
C SER A 217 3.74 11.14 11.66
N ASN A 218 3.80 9.95 12.29
CA ASN A 218 3.55 9.83 13.72
C ASN A 218 4.71 10.45 14.54
N VAL A 219 5.95 10.35 14.04
CA VAL A 219 7.08 11.04 14.65
C VAL A 219 6.93 12.56 14.50
N ASP A 220 6.48 13.04 13.32
CA ASP A 220 6.18 14.47 13.11
C ASP A 220 5.12 14.97 14.11
N GLU A 221 4.05 14.19 14.30
CA GLU A 221 2.97 14.52 15.25
C GLU A 221 3.45 14.55 16.69
N VAL A 222 4.28 13.60 17.10
CA VAL A 222 4.87 13.59 18.45
C VAL A 222 5.72 14.85 18.68
N ILE A 223 6.57 15.23 17.73
CA ILE A 223 7.33 16.49 17.83
C ILE A 223 6.39 17.68 17.89
N PHE A 224 5.35 17.70 17.05
CA PHE A 224 4.37 18.77 16.99
C PHE A 224 3.62 18.97 18.32
N GLN A 225 3.25 17.90 19.03
CA GLN A 225 2.61 17.99 20.34
C GLN A 225 3.51 18.72 21.35
N HIS A 226 4.81 18.41 21.39
CA HIS A 226 5.77 19.10 22.27
C HIS A 226 6.01 20.56 21.86
N VAL A 227 5.99 20.84 20.56
CA VAL A 227 6.06 22.22 20.05
C VAL A 227 4.81 23.00 20.47
N ARG A 228 3.62 22.41 20.39
CA ARG A 228 2.37 23.03 20.83
C ARG A 228 2.41 23.38 22.31
N GLU A 229 2.84 22.45 23.16
CA GLU A 229 3.02 22.72 24.60
C GLU A 229 4.04 23.84 24.87
N PHE A 230 5.14 23.88 24.10
CA PHE A 230 6.13 24.94 24.20
C PHE A 230 5.52 26.30 23.86
N VAL A 231 4.75 26.40 22.76
CA VAL A 231 4.06 27.61 22.33
C VAL A 231 3.04 28.07 23.41
N GLU A 232 2.26 27.15 23.97
CA GLU A 232 1.29 27.44 25.03
C GLU A 232 1.98 28.00 26.31
N LYS A 233 3.11 27.42 26.69
CA LYS A 233 3.93 27.92 27.84
C LYS A 233 4.50 29.33 27.59
N LYS A 234 4.63 29.73 26.30
CA LYS A 234 5.03 31.10 25.93
C LYS A 234 3.85 32.06 25.75
N GLY A 235 2.62 31.62 26.00
CA GLY A 235 1.40 32.43 25.91
C GLY A 235 0.78 32.45 24.49
N GLY A 236 1.33 31.70 23.53
CA GLY A 236 0.76 31.50 22.21
C GLY A 236 -0.29 30.38 22.20
N LYS A 237 -1.01 30.25 21.08
CA LYS A 237 -1.94 29.14 20.86
C LYS A 237 -1.97 28.78 19.37
N LEU A 238 -1.67 27.54 19.07
CA LEU A 238 -1.87 26.94 17.74
C LEU A 238 -3.28 26.35 17.67
N ASP A 239 -4.10 26.84 16.74
CA ASP A 239 -5.50 26.43 16.61
C ASP A 239 -5.86 26.30 15.11
N PRO A 240 -5.99 25.06 14.57
CA PRO A 240 -6.24 24.84 13.16
C PRO A 240 -7.59 25.39 12.69
N GLN A 241 -8.55 25.63 13.62
CA GLN A 241 -9.83 26.24 13.29
C GLN A 241 -9.73 27.75 13.07
N LYS A 242 -8.66 28.38 13.62
CA LYS A 242 -8.40 29.81 13.46
C LYS A 242 -7.45 30.10 12.31
N ASP A 243 -6.39 29.34 12.21
CA ASP A 243 -5.38 29.48 11.17
C ASP A 243 -4.78 28.11 10.81
N LEU A 244 -5.39 27.50 9.80
CA LEU A 244 -4.94 26.19 9.30
C LEU A 244 -3.57 26.29 8.61
N ALA A 245 -3.27 27.41 7.96
CA ALA A 245 -1.98 27.61 7.30
C ALA A 245 -0.84 27.67 8.33
N GLU A 246 -1.01 28.41 9.41
CA GLU A 246 -0.04 28.48 10.51
C GLU A 246 0.19 27.10 11.14
N TRP A 247 -0.90 26.34 11.39
CA TRP A 247 -0.83 24.96 11.89
C TRP A 247 0.03 24.07 10.97
N LEU A 248 -0.21 24.13 9.66
CA LEU A 248 0.52 23.34 8.66
C LEU A 248 1.98 23.79 8.51
N GLU A 249 2.29 25.09 8.64
CA GLU A 249 3.67 25.59 8.66
C GLU A 249 4.47 25.02 9.83
N VAL A 250 3.88 24.98 11.02
CA VAL A 250 4.52 24.42 12.21
C VAL A 250 4.73 22.90 12.05
N LEU A 251 3.74 22.19 11.53
CA LEU A 251 3.86 20.74 11.26
C LEU A 251 4.98 20.46 10.24
N ASP A 252 5.09 21.26 9.18
CA ASP A 252 6.16 21.12 8.19
C ASP A 252 7.54 21.42 8.80
N SER A 253 7.61 22.39 9.72
CA SER A 253 8.83 22.68 10.47
C SER A 253 9.24 21.52 11.40
N CYS A 254 8.26 20.82 12.01
CA CYS A 254 8.51 19.62 12.79
C CYS A 254 9.05 18.48 11.93
N LYS A 255 8.46 18.29 10.74
CA LYS A 255 8.95 17.31 9.76
C LYS A 255 10.39 17.60 9.34
N GLN A 256 10.71 18.85 9.02
CA GLN A 256 12.08 19.26 8.68
C GLN A 256 13.06 19.00 9.84
N ALA A 257 12.66 19.29 11.07
CA ALA A 257 13.46 19.01 12.25
C ALA A 257 13.72 17.49 12.42
N LYS A 258 12.70 16.64 12.25
CA LYS A 258 12.86 15.18 12.23
C LYS A 258 13.88 14.75 11.18
N GLU A 259 13.76 15.25 9.95
CA GLU A 259 14.69 14.93 8.85
C GLU A 259 16.13 15.40 9.17
N MET A 260 16.29 16.57 9.78
CA MET A 260 17.60 17.05 10.24
C MET A 260 18.20 16.15 11.32
N LEU A 261 17.39 15.70 12.28
CA LEU A 261 17.83 14.84 13.39
C LEU A 261 18.21 13.41 12.95
N ALA A 262 17.85 13.00 11.73
CA ALA A 262 18.40 11.78 11.14
C ALA A 262 19.92 11.85 10.95
N HIS A 263 20.49 13.05 10.84
CA HIS A 263 21.93 13.27 10.54
C HIS A 263 22.64 14.21 11.52
N LYS A 264 21.89 14.91 12.40
CA LYS A 264 22.41 15.86 13.37
C LYS A 264 21.91 15.55 14.78
N ASP A 265 22.62 16.01 15.79
CA ASP A 265 22.23 15.82 17.18
C ASP A 265 21.22 16.85 17.65
N VAL A 266 21.16 18.00 16.96
CA VAL A 266 20.30 19.13 17.33
C VAL A 266 19.64 19.70 16.09
N ALA A 267 18.36 20.04 16.21
CA ALA A 267 17.60 20.82 15.22
C ALA A 267 16.91 22.01 15.91
N ILE A 268 16.77 23.10 15.16
CA ILE A 268 16.04 24.29 15.59
C ILE A 268 14.77 24.39 14.78
N ILE A 269 13.63 24.46 15.47
CA ILE A 269 12.32 24.67 14.87
C ILE A 269 12.00 26.15 14.96
N PRO A 270 12.01 26.89 13.84
CA PRO A 270 11.52 28.27 13.82
C PRO A 270 9.99 28.26 13.89
N LEU A 271 9.43 29.07 14.73
CA LEU A 271 7.99 29.13 14.97
C LEU A 271 7.50 30.55 14.79
N ARG A 272 6.42 30.70 14.04
CA ARG A 272 5.65 31.94 13.96
C ARG A 272 4.23 31.62 14.40
N VAL A 273 3.74 32.32 15.41
CA VAL A 273 2.38 32.14 15.96
C VAL A 273 1.74 33.52 16.06
N GLY A 274 0.83 33.82 15.18
CA GLY A 274 0.31 35.16 14.98
C GLY A 274 1.44 36.16 14.63
N ASN A 275 1.64 37.18 15.49
CA ASN A 275 2.71 38.18 15.32
C ASN A 275 4.00 37.80 16.05
N ASP A 276 3.98 36.79 16.90
CA ASP A 276 5.11 36.40 17.71
C ASP A 276 6.02 35.40 16.97
N ARG A 277 7.31 35.49 17.26
CA ARG A 277 8.32 34.58 16.71
C ARG A 277 9.04 33.89 17.85
N PHE A 278 9.12 32.57 17.75
CA PHE A 278 9.81 31.71 18.70
C PHE A 278 10.83 30.83 17.96
N SER A 279 11.72 30.21 18.71
CA SER A 279 12.49 29.07 18.25
C SER A 279 12.51 28.02 19.36
N MET A 280 12.37 26.78 18.97
CA MET A 280 12.52 25.65 19.86
C MET A 280 13.70 24.81 19.40
N GLU A 281 14.65 24.59 20.28
CA GLU A 281 15.73 23.63 20.05
C GLU A 281 15.29 22.26 20.53
N ILE A 282 15.49 21.23 19.70
CA ILE A 282 15.26 19.84 20.07
C ILE A 282 16.49 19.01 19.74
N THR A 283 16.78 18.03 20.62
CA THR A 283 17.87 17.08 20.42
C THR A 283 17.33 15.76 19.87
N TYR A 284 18.25 14.98 19.26
CA TYR A 284 17.93 13.61 18.83
C TYR A 284 17.41 12.74 19.99
N GLU A 285 18.04 12.84 21.16
CA GLU A 285 17.63 12.06 22.33
C GLU A 285 16.21 12.42 22.80
N GLN A 286 15.84 13.69 22.77
CA GLN A 286 14.48 14.11 23.06
C GLN A 286 13.48 13.54 22.05
N MET A 287 13.75 13.68 20.75
CA MET A 287 12.90 13.09 19.70
C MET A 287 12.75 11.58 19.89
N LYS A 288 13.84 10.87 20.18
CA LYS A 288 13.86 9.42 20.41
C LYS A 288 13.03 9.05 21.65
N GLU A 289 13.19 9.77 22.77
CA GLU A 289 12.41 9.57 23.99
C GLU A 289 10.91 9.75 23.72
N TRP A 290 10.54 10.84 23.07
CA TRP A 290 9.16 11.15 22.73
C TRP A 290 8.55 10.10 21.77
N SER A 291 9.36 9.49 20.92
CA SER A 291 8.97 8.43 19.99
C SER A 291 9.01 7.02 20.57
N SER A 292 9.14 6.87 21.90
CA SER A 292 9.33 5.54 22.54
C SER A 292 8.23 4.52 22.23
N GLU A 293 6.97 4.93 22.15
CA GLU A 293 5.85 4.05 21.79
C GLU A 293 5.91 3.58 20.34
N ILE A 294 6.34 4.47 19.43
CA ILE A 294 6.57 4.13 18.02
C ILE A 294 7.70 3.10 17.94
N ILE A 295 8.84 3.35 18.59
CA ILE A 295 10.00 2.47 18.64
C ILE A 295 9.62 1.07 19.14
N GLU A 296 8.82 0.98 20.21
CA GLU A 296 8.38 -0.31 20.75
C GLU A 296 7.40 -1.04 19.81
N THR A 297 6.55 -0.29 19.11
CA THR A 297 5.69 -0.85 18.05
C THR A 297 6.52 -1.49 16.94
N LEU A 298 7.56 -0.80 16.44
CA LEU A 298 8.46 -1.31 15.42
C LEU A 298 9.17 -2.60 15.91
N ARG A 299 9.71 -2.59 17.15
CA ARG A 299 10.35 -3.76 17.77
C ARG A 299 9.42 -4.96 17.87
N SER A 300 8.20 -4.72 18.32
CA SER A 300 7.19 -5.76 18.52
C SER A 300 6.79 -6.41 17.19
N CYS A 301 6.59 -5.61 16.13
CA CYS A 301 6.32 -6.15 14.80
C CYS A 301 7.48 -7.02 14.29
N CYS A 302 8.73 -6.57 14.46
CA CYS A 302 9.91 -7.35 14.04
C CYS A 302 10.00 -8.70 14.78
N LYS A 303 9.78 -8.71 16.09
CA LYS A 303 9.79 -9.95 16.89
C LYS A 303 8.69 -10.91 16.45
N ARG A 304 7.45 -10.41 16.27
CA ARG A 304 6.33 -11.23 15.79
C ARG A 304 6.59 -11.81 14.39
N ALA A 305 7.21 -11.04 13.49
CA ALA A 305 7.57 -11.53 12.16
C ALA A 305 8.57 -12.70 12.24
N LEU A 306 9.61 -12.60 13.09
CA LEU A 306 10.57 -13.68 13.33
C LEU A 306 9.90 -14.93 13.92
N GLU A 307 9.04 -14.77 14.91
CA GLU A 307 8.25 -15.86 15.51
C GLU A 307 7.36 -16.54 14.47
N LYS A 308 6.64 -15.77 13.67
CA LYS A 308 5.80 -16.28 12.58
C LYS A 308 6.61 -17.07 11.55
N ALA A 309 7.82 -16.62 11.24
CA ALA A 309 8.70 -17.29 10.29
C ALA A 309 9.34 -18.57 10.83
N GLY A 310 9.51 -18.68 12.16
CA GLY A 310 10.25 -19.76 12.79
C GLY A 310 11.74 -19.76 12.40
N LEU A 311 12.31 -18.57 12.09
CA LEU A 311 13.70 -18.42 11.67
C LEU A 311 14.59 -18.06 12.85
N ASN A 312 15.83 -18.58 12.82
CA ASN A 312 16.89 -18.08 13.68
C ASN A 312 17.52 -16.83 13.05
N LEU A 313 18.10 -15.95 13.86
CA LEU A 313 18.76 -14.73 13.36
C LEU A 313 19.92 -15.05 12.39
N SER A 314 20.60 -16.17 12.59
CA SER A 314 21.68 -16.66 11.70
C SER A 314 21.21 -17.08 10.31
N ASP A 315 19.89 -17.30 10.12
CA ASP A 315 19.33 -17.68 8.83
C ASP A 315 19.17 -16.46 7.88
N LEU A 316 19.21 -15.24 8.45
CA LEU A 316 19.08 -14.00 7.70
C LEU A 316 20.44 -13.52 7.20
N ALA A 317 20.60 -13.43 5.89
CA ALA A 317 21.82 -12.97 5.26
C ALA A 317 22.01 -11.45 5.42
N LYS A 318 20.92 -10.68 5.40
CA LYS A 318 20.95 -9.22 5.55
C LYS A 318 19.58 -8.65 5.91
N ILE A 319 19.62 -7.44 6.45
CA ILE A 319 18.44 -6.61 6.73
C ILE A 319 18.51 -5.41 5.79
N VAL A 320 17.49 -5.25 4.96
CA VAL A 320 17.36 -4.16 3.99
C VAL A 320 16.41 -3.12 4.54
N LEU A 321 16.80 -1.86 4.47
CA LEU A 321 15.95 -0.73 4.83
C LEU A 321 15.32 -0.15 3.57
N ILE A 322 14.01 0.07 3.60
CA ILE A 322 13.27 0.84 2.59
C ILE A 322 12.34 1.86 3.28
N GLY A 323 11.87 2.85 2.52
CA GLY A 323 11.08 3.95 3.05
C GLY A 323 11.92 5.06 3.71
N GLY A 324 11.54 6.32 3.47
CA GLY A 324 12.33 7.50 3.88
C GLY A 324 12.52 7.63 5.40
N SER A 325 11.56 7.17 6.20
CA SER A 325 11.66 7.22 7.67
C SER A 325 12.65 6.20 8.24
N SER A 326 13.06 5.20 7.45
CA SER A 326 14.13 4.27 7.82
C SER A 326 15.51 4.93 7.96
N ARG A 327 15.66 6.19 7.52
CA ARG A 327 16.86 7.00 7.75
C ARG A 327 17.01 7.48 9.20
N LEU A 328 15.96 7.39 10.02
CA LEU A 328 16.03 7.76 11.43
C LEU A 328 16.98 6.84 12.18
N ARG A 329 17.91 7.42 12.95
CA ARG A 329 19.02 6.68 13.61
C ARG A 329 18.54 5.53 14.52
N PHE A 330 17.41 5.73 15.22
CA PHE A 330 16.85 4.68 16.07
C PHE A 330 16.42 3.42 15.29
N VAL A 331 16.19 3.52 13.96
CA VAL A 331 15.86 2.35 13.14
C VAL A 331 17.06 1.39 13.07
N SER A 332 18.26 1.89 12.82
CA SER A 332 19.47 1.05 12.86
C SER A 332 19.70 0.44 14.23
N GLU A 333 19.40 1.17 15.31
CA GLU A 333 19.47 0.64 16.68
C GLU A 333 18.46 -0.50 16.88
N ILE A 334 17.22 -0.35 16.43
CA ILE A 334 16.18 -1.40 16.50
C ILE A 334 16.63 -2.63 15.72
N VAL A 335 17.14 -2.45 14.51
CA VAL A 335 17.61 -3.55 13.66
C VAL A 335 18.74 -4.31 14.35
N LYS A 336 19.72 -3.60 14.88
CA LYS A 336 20.83 -4.21 15.62
C LYS A 336 20.37 -4.98 16.87
N ASP A 337 19.47 -4.39 17.64
CA ASP A 337 18.93 -5.01 18.87
C ASP A 337 18.08 -6.26 18.57
N VAL A 338 17.25 -6.23 17.52
CA VAL A 338 16.31 -7.32 17.22
C VAL A 338 16.96 -8.40 16.38
N PHE A 339 17.75 -8.02 15.37
CA PHE A 339 18.32 -8.97 14.40
C PHE A 339 19.80 -9.29 14.64
N GLY A 340 20.49 -8.62 15.58
CA GLY A 340 21.89 -8.88 15.93
C GLY A 340 22.89 -8.49 14.85
N GLN A 341 22.48 -7.75 13.82
CA GLN A 341 23.33 -7.30 12.72
C GLN A 341 22.96 -5.88 12.26
N GLU A 342 23.90 -5.20 11.63
CA GLU A 342 23.68 -3.87 11.06
C GLU A 342 22.83 -3.98 9.78
N PRO A 343 21.96 -2.98 9.49
CA PRO A 343 21.25 -2.95 8.23
C PRO A 343 22.19 -2.64 7.06
N VAL A 344 21.78 -3.04 5.86
CA VAL A 344 22.44 -2.64 4.61
C VAL A 344 22.18 -1.18 4.33
N THR A 345 23.25 -0.38 4.08
CA THR A 345 23.19 1.08 3.90
C THR A 345 23.78 1.57 2.59
N ASP A 346 24.19 0.68 1.69
CA ASP A 346 24.87 0.98 0.43
C ASP A 346 23.94 1.44 -0.70
N THR A 347 22.62 1.49 -0.47
CA THR A 347 21.63 1.97 -1.43
C THR A 347 20.66 2.94 -0.75
N ASP A 348 20.17 3.91 -1.53
CA ASP A 348 19.16 4.86 -1.06
C ASP A 348 17.83 4.14 -0.79
N PRO A 349 17.36 4.08 0.47
CA PRO A 349 16.12 3.39 0.84
C PRO A 349 14.88 3.90 0.09
N ASP A 350 14.87 5.17 -0.29
CA ASP A 350 13.75 5.79 -0.99
C ASP A 350 13.60 5.28 -2.43
N MET A 351 14.69 4.87 -3.09
CA MET A 351 14.68 4.52 -4.52
C MET A 351 14.53 3.03 -4.79
N ALA A 352 14.70 2.20 -3.78
CA ALA A 352 14.76 0.74 -3.95
C ALA A 352 13.44 0.17 -4.48
N VAL A 353 12.32 0.65 -3.98
CA VAL A 353 10.97 0.17 -4.34
C VAL A 353 10.65 0.51 -5.80
N ALA A 354 10.82 1.77 -6.22
CA ALA A 354 10.59 2.18 -7.61
C ALA A 354 11.47 1.41 -8.60
N LYS A 355 12.75 1.20 -8.27
CA LYS A 355 13.68 0.41 -9.08
C LYS A 355 13.26 -1.07 -9.18
N GLY A 356 12.86 -1.67 -8.06
CA GLY A 356 12.34 -3.04 -8.05
C GLY A 356 11.08 -3.19 -8.87
N ASN A 357 10.15 -2.22 -8.78
CA ASN A 357 8.96 -2.18 -9.62
C ASN A 357 9.30 -2.09 -11.12
N ALA A 358 10.34 -1.33 -11.50
CA ALA A 358 10.78 -1.26 -12.88
C ALA A 358 11.34 -2.60 -13.40
N ILE A 359 12.06 -3.34 -12.56
CA ILE A 359 12.55 -4.68 -12.88
C ILE A 359 11.37 -5.64 -13.06
N LEU A 360 10.42 -5.64 -12.13
CA LEU A 360 9.21 -6.47 -12.22
C LEU A 360 8.37 -6.11 -13.45
N ALA A 361 8.22 -4.82 -13.77
CA ALA A 361 7.53 -4.37 -14.97
C ALA A 361 8.21 -4.91 -16.25
N ALA A 362 9.54 -4.82 -16.32
CA ALA A 362 10.29 -5.38 -17.43
C ALA A 362 10.11 -6.90 -17.56
N ALA A 363 10.01 -7.62 -16.44
CA ALA A 363 9.81 -9.07 -16.44
C ALA A 363 8.37 -9.47 -16.83
N TYR A 364 7.37 -8.82 -16.23
CA TYR A 364 5.95 -9.21 -16.41
C TYR A 364 5.41 -8.88 -17.80
N PHE A 365 5.85 -7.76 -18.37
CA PHE A 365 5.32 -7.29 -19.65
C PHE A 365 6.18 -7.67 -20.87
N SER A 366 7.35 -8.25 -20.66
CA SER A 366 8.15 -8.82 -21.74
C SER A 366 7.60 -10.20 -22.15
N GLU A 367 7.90 -10.61 -23.37
CA GLU A 367 7.56 -11.95 -23.85
C GLU A 367 8.14 -13.01 -22.91
N SER A 368 7.32 -13.98 -22.50
CA SER A 368 7.72 -15.01 -21.54
C SER A 368 8.93 -15.82 -22.05
N GLY A 369 9.96 -15.90 -21.21
CA GLY A 369 11.21 -16.57 -21.56
C GLY A 369 12.16 -15.72 -22.41
N SER A 370 11.84 -14.45 -22.69
CA SER A 370 12.78 -13.53 -23.34
C SER A 370 13.95 -13.19 -22.40
N GLU A 371 15.09 -12.89 -23.01
CA GLU A 371 16.28 -12.47 -22.25
C GLU A 371 16.19 -10.99 -21.86
N LEU A 372 16.35 -10.72 -20.58
CA LEU A 372 16.41 -9.37 -20.01
C LEU A 372 17.83 -9.07 -19.54
N LEU A 373 18.37 -7.93 -19.94
CA LEU A 373 19.59 -7.37 -19.38
C LEU A 373 19.21 -6.43 -18.22
N ILE A 374 19.69 -6.71 -17.01
CA ILE A 374 19.43 -5.89 -15.83
C ILE A 374 20.75 -5.73 -15.07
N GLU A 375 21.21 -4.49 -14.91
CA GLU A 375 22.46 -4.13 -14.22
C GLU A 375 23.66 -4.99 -14.69
N GLY A 376 23.78 -5.19 -16.02
CA GLY A 376 24.87 -5.95 -16.63
C GLY A 376 24.76 -7.47 -16.54
N LYS A 377 23.72 -8.01 -15.92
CA LYS A 377 23.43 -9.45 -15.84
C LYS A 377 22.25 -9.83 -16.71
N ARG A 378 22.26 -11.08 -17.17
CA ARG A 378 21.20 -11.63 -18.04
C ARG A 378 20.26 -12.52 -17.24
N TYR A 379 18.97 -12.31 -17.38
CA TYR A 379 17.91 -13.09 -16.76
C TYR A 379 16.87 -13.49 -17.80
N LEU A 380 16.15 -14.57 -17.55
CA LEU A 380 14.95 -14.87 -18.32
C LEU A 380 13.77 -14.12 -17.69
N SER A 381 12.92 -13.49 -18.51
CA SER A 381 11.71 -12.81 -18.01
C SER A 381 10.84 -13.74 -17.17
N SER A 382 10.79 -15.02 -17.50
CA SER A 382 10.03 -16.04 -16.78
C SER A 382 10.64 -16.46 -15.43
N SER A 383 11.91 -16.17 -15.18
CA SER A 383 12.56 -16.48 -13.88
C SER A 383 12.34 -15.39 -12.85
N ILE A 384 12.25 -14.13 -13.28
CA ILE A 384 11.97 -13.00 -12.37
C ILE A 384 10.48 -13.01 -12.00
N LYS A 385 10.18 -13.55 -10.84
CA LYS A 385 8.83 -13.68 -10.30
C LYS A 385 8.79 -13.34 -8.84
N SER A 386 7.65 -12.88 -8.39
CA SER A 386 7.37 -12.77 -6.97
C SER A 386 6.13 -13.58 -6.65
N SER A 387 6.19 -14.38 -5.61
CA SER A 387 5.01 -14.91 -4.96
C SER A 387 4.48 -13.88 -3.98
N GLN A 388 3.20 -13.94 -3.70
CA GLN A 388 2.59 -13.22 -2.60
C GLN A 388 2.02 -14.23 -1.61
N ILE A 389 1.94 -13.84 -0.36
CA ILE A 389 1.22 -14.58 0.67
C ILE A 389 0.05 -13.75 1.17
N VAL A 390 -0.96 -14.42 1.62
CA VAL A 390 -2.12 -13.80 2.25
C VAL A 390 -1.70 -13.23 3.61
N GLY A 391 -1.76 -11.92 3.77
CA GLY A 391 -1.31 -11.24 5.00
C GLY A 391 -2.25 -11.44 6.18
N ARG A 392 -3.55 -11.67 5.92
CA ARG A 392 -4.60 -11.88 6.94
C ARG A 392 -5.55 -12.97 6.51
N ASP A 393 -6.14 -13.67 7.49
CA ASP A 393 -7.15 -14.69 7.20
C ASP A 393 -8.39 -14.03 6.58
N LEU A 394 -8.87 -14.58 5.46
CA LEU A 394 -10.18 -14.27 4.92
C LEU A 394 -11.16 -15.30 5.48
N CYS A 395 -12.14 -14.82 6.21
CA CYS A 395 -13.09 -15.66 6.94
C CYS A 395 -14.53 -15.46 6.44
N VAL A 396 -15.34 -16.47 6.69
CA VAL A 396 -16.81 -16.38 6.65
C VAL A 396 -17.32 -16.39 8.08
N ALA A 397 -18.30 -15.52 8.39
CA ALA A 397 -19.00 -15.57 9.66
C ALA A 397 -19.91 -16.80 9.71
N ALA A 398 -19.67 -17.72 10.64
CA ALA A 398 -20.46 -18.94 10.80
C ALA A 398 -20.60 -19.34 12.27
N ILE A 399 -21.68 -20.04 12.58
CA ILE A 399 -21.91 -20.62 13.92
C ILE A 399 -21.13 -21.92 14.01
N THR A 400 -20.07 -21.94 14.82
CA THR A 400 -19.19 -23.11 14.98
C THR A 400 -19.46 -23.92 16.23
N LYS A 401 -20.24 -23.37 17.19
CA LYS A 401 -20.48 -23.97 18.53
C LYS A 401 -21.95 -24.31 18.76
N LYS A 402 -22.66 -24.72 17.73
CA LYS A 402 -24.08 -25.01 17.80
C LYS A 402 -24.43 -26.07 18.87
N ASP A 403 -23.59 -27.08 19.03
CA ASP A 403 -23.79 -28.16 20.01
C ASP A 403 -23.68 -27.70 21.48
N SER A 404 -23.02 -26.58 21.73
CA SER A 404 -22.92 -25.93 23.05
C SER A 404 -24.07 -24.96 23.35
N GLY A 405 -25.01 -24.76 22.41
CA GLY A 405 -26.08 -23.77 22.51
C GLY A 405 -25.64 -22.34 22.25
N ASP A 406 -24.40 -22.12 21.82
CA ASP A 406 -23.88 -20.84 21.41
C ASP A 406 -24.26 -20.55 19.94
N ASN A 407 -25.10 -19.54 19.73
CA ASN A 407 -25.58 -19.14 18.42
C ASN A 407 -24.80 -17.91 17.86
N ASN A 408 -23.68 -17.54 18.46
CA ASN A 408 -22.85 -16.48 17.95
C ASN A 408 -22.10 -16.89 16.68
N GLU A 409 -21.91 -15.96 15.77
CA GLU A 409 -21.08 -16.13 14.57
C GLU A 409 -19.60 -15.92 14.90
N TYR A 410 -18.77 -16.84 14.46
CA TYR A 410 -17.31 -16.80 14.60
C TYR A 410 -16.64 -16.74 13.24
N ASN A 411 -15.44 -16.19 13.19
CA ASN A 411 -14.62 -16.13 11.98
C ASN A 411 -14.11 -17.53 11.61
N VAL A 412 -14.63 -18.10 10.53
CA VAL A 412 -14.16 -19.38 9.96
C VAL A 412 -13.29 -19.08 8.76
N PRO A 413 -11.97 -19.39 8.79
CA PRO A 413 -11.07 -19.07 7.69
C PRO A 413 -11.40 -19.90 6.45
N ILE A 414 -11.53 -19.21 5.30
CA ILE A 414 -11.66 -19.82 3.97
C ILE A 414 -10.38 -19.66 3.15
N ILE A 415 -9.60 -18.60 3.41
CA ILE A 415 -8.24 -18.46 2.94
C ILE A 415 -7.37 -18.13 4.17
N PRO A 416 -6.51 -19.06 4.61
CA PRO A 416 -5.67 -18.82 5.77
C PRO A 416 -4.56 -17.79 5.46
N SER A 417 -4.20 -17.00 6.46
CA SER A 417 -2.97 -16.19 6.42
C SER A 417 -1.77 -17.09 6.10
N LYS A 418 -0.79 -16.54 5.39
CA LYS A 418 0.37 -17.25 4.84
C LYS A 418 0.08 -18.24 3.70
N ALA A 419 -1.17 -18.38 3.24
CA ALA A 419 -1.42 -19.13 2.01
C ALA A 419 -0.64 -18.49 0.86
N LYS A 420 0.08 -19.31 0.10
CA LYS A 420 0.79 -18.86 -1.12
C LYS A 420 -0.21 -18.60 -2.24
N LEU A 421 0.00 -17.53 -2.98
CA LEU A 421 -0.81 -17.18 -4.13
C LEU A 421 -0.20 -17.74 -5.44
N PRO A 422 -1.02 -18.15 -6.42
CA PRO A 422 -2.47 -18.18 -6.37
C PRO A 422 -3.01 -19.27 -5.43
N TYR A 423 -4.18 -19.04 -4.83
CA TYR A 423 -4.81 -19.97 -3.89
C TYR A 423 -6.19 -20.39 -4.38
N GLU A 424 -6.51 -21.66 -4.23
CA GLU A 424 -7.85 -22.20 -4.50
C GLU A 424 -8.26 -23.15 -3.37
N ALA A 425 -9.48 -22.97 -2.84
CA ALA A 425 -10.08 -23.87 -1.88
C ALA A 425 -11.58 -24.02 -2.13
N ILE A 426 -12.11 -25.11 -1.62
CA ILE A 426 -13.55 -25.38 -1.60
C ILE A 426 -13.92 -25.70 -0.15
N GLU A 427 -14.83 -24.89 0.40
CA GLU A 427 -15.34 -25.03 1.75
C GLU A 427 -16.85 -25.28 1.70
N TYR A 428 -17.37 -26.00 2.70
CA TYR A 428 -18.76 -26.40 2.76
C TYR A 428 -19.43 -25.91 4.04
N PHE A 429 -20.57 -25.25 3.90
CA PHE A 429 -21.34 -24.73 5.01
C PHE A 429 -22.76 -25.32 5.05
N THR A 430 -23.27 -25.42 6.25
CA THR A 430 -24.63 -25.92 6.51
C THR A 430 -25.52 -24.74 6.85
N PRO A 431 -26.63 -24.48 6.13
CA PRO A 431 -27.61 -23.49 6.53
C PRO A 431 -28.16 -23.75 7.93
N ASN A 432 -28.35 -22.71 8.75
CA ASN A 432 -28.90 -22.84 10.11
C ASN A 432 -30.29 -23.44 10.15
N ASN A 433 -31.05 -23.27 9.07
CA ASN A 433 -32.38 -23.82 8.89
C ASN A 433 -32.53 -24.30 7.43
N ALA A 434 -32.89 -25.55 7.24
CA ALA A 434 -33.04 -26.15 5.91
C ALA A 434 -34.20 -25.56 5.09
N SER A 435 -35.20 -24.97 5.73
CA SER A 435 -36.42 -24.48 5.09
C SER A 435 -36.33 -23.02 4.62
N ILE A 436 -35.21 -22.33 4.85
CA ILE A 436 -35.06 -20.92 4.43
C ILE A 436 -34.79 -20.80 2.93
N PRO A 437 -35.29 -19.71 2.27
CA PRO A 437 -35.06 -19.49 0.85
C PRO A 437 -33.74 -18.78 0.54
N CYS A 438 -33.04 -18.26 1.55
CA CYS A 438 -31.75 -17.60 1.38
C CYS A 438 -30.88 -17.71 2.63
N VAL A 439 -29.58 -17.65 2.45
CA VAL A 439 -28.59 -17.50 3.53
C VAL A 439 -27.84 -16.20 3.36
N ARG A 440 -27.54 -15.52 4.48
CA ARG A 440 -26.69 -14.35 4.50
C ARG A 440 -25.25 -14.78 4.71
N VAL A 441 -24.35 -14.32 3.86
CA VAL A 441 -22.92 -14.59 3.90
C VAL A 441 -22.20 -13.29 4.22
N LYS A 442 -21.38 -13.30 5.27
CA LYS A 442 -20.50 -12.17 5.65
C LYS A 442 -19.05 -12.60 5.47
N LEU A 443 -18.31 -11.84 4.69
CA LEU A 443 -16.86 -11.99 4.57
C LEU A 443 -16.17 -11.06 5.55
N ILE A 444 -15.16 -11.57 6.25
CA ILE A 444 -14.44 -10.85 7.30
C ILE A 444 -12.94 -11.03 7.10
N ASP A 445 -12.20 -9.93 7.20
CA ASP A 445 -10.73 -9.92 7.22
C ASP A 445 -10.28 -9.83 8.68
N GLY A 446 -9.96 -10.97 9.28
CA GLY A 446 -9.64 -11.03 10.71
C GLY A 446 -9.21 -12.41 11.18
N PRO A 447 -8.69 -12.49 12.41
CA PRO A 447 -8.19 -13.74 12.97
C PRO A 447 -9.30 -14.79 13.11
N PRO A 448 -8.98 -16.08 12.92
CA PRO A 448 -9.92 -17.16 13.04
C PRO A 448 -10.40 -17.35 14.50
N ASN A 449 -11.60 -17.92 14.65
CA ASN A 449 -12.23 -18.25 15.93
C ASN A 449 -12.56 -17.06 16.85
N GLU A 450 -12.47 -15.83 16.35
CA GLU A 450 -12.98 -14.65 17.06
C GLU A 450 -14.45 -14.37 16.70
N LEU A 451 -15.16 -13.65 17.59
CA LEU A 451 -16.54 -13.22 17.35
C LEU A 451 -16.61 -12.30 16.14
N SER A 452 -17.38 -12.69 15.13
CA SER A 452 -17.54 -11.93 13.89
C SER A 452 -18.11 -10.53 14.09
N SER A 453 -18.90 -10.32 15.16
CA SER A 453 -19.45 -9.02 15.53
C SER A 453 -18.39 -7.98 15.94
N ASN A 454 -17.16 -8.41 16.25
CA ASN A 454 -16.06 -7.51 16.57
C ASN A 454 -15.41 -6.89 15.32
N PHE A 455 -15.81 -7.31 14.13
CA PHE A 455 -15.21 -6.89 12.87
C PHE A 455 -16.26 -6.28 11.95
N VAL A 456 -15.86 -5.27 11.20
CA VAL A 456 -16.69 -4.74 10.10
C VAL A 456 -16.56 -5.72 8.95
N PRO A 457 -17.68 -6.26 8.42
CA PRO A 457 -17.64 -7.16 7.28
C PRO A 457 -16.99 -6.46 6.07
N LEU A 458 -16.13 -7.16 5.37
CA LEU A 458 -15.65 -6.72 4.06
C LEU A 458 -16.81 -6.63 3.09
N GLN A 459 -17.74 -7.57 3.22
CA GLN A 459 -18.93 -7.65 2.40
C GLN A 459 -19.99 -8.56 3.01
N GLU A 460 -21.26 -8.25 2.73
CA GLU A 460 -22.39 -9.11 2.97
C GLU A 460 -23.11 -9.41 1.64
N ALA A 461 -23.56 -10.64 1.48
CA ALA A 461 -24.37 -11.04 0.34
C ALA A 461 -25.49 -11.99 0.77
N GLU A 462 -26.66 -11.88 0.14
CA GLU A 462 -27.73 -12.86 0.27
C GLU A 462 -27.62 -13.88 -0.86
N VAL A 463 -27.55 -15.15 -0.48
CA VAL A 463 -27.48 -16.28 -1.39
C VAL A 463 -28.84 -16.97 -1.41
N ALA A 464 -29.51 -16.94 -2.55
CA ALA A 464 -30.75 -17.68 -2.74
C ALA A 464 -30.47 -19.20 -2.69
N ILE A 465 -31.19 -19.91 -1.84
CA ILE A 465 -31.09 -21.38 -1.72
C ILE A 465 -32.49 -21.99 -1.86
N GLN A 466 -32.55 -23.28 -2.17
CA GLN A 466 -33.83 -23.99 -2.24
C GLN A 466 -34.20 -24.49 -0.84
N PRO A 467 -35.43 -24.26 -0.35
CA PRO A 467 -35.90 -24.95 0.87
C PRO A 467 -35.77 -26.48 0.76
N ALA A 468 -35.25 -27.12 1.79
CA ALA A 468 -34.95 -28.56 1.78
C ALA A 468 -35.37 -29.24 3.08
N GLY A 469 -35.30 -30.56 3.14
CA GLY A 469 -35.41 -31.32 4.38
C GLY A 469 -34.11 -31.30 5.19
N GLU A 470 -34.19 -31.57 6.48
CA GLU A 470 -32.99 -31.57 7.36
C GLU A 470 -31.91 -32.56 6.91
N GLN A 471 -32.30 -33.67 6.31
CA GLN A 471 -31.39 -34.73 5.84
C GLN A 471 -30.48 -34.27 4.69
N ASP A 472 -30.92 -33.28 3.91
CA ASP A 472 -30.19 -32.75 2.73
C ASP A 472 -29.43 -31.46 3.04
N ASN A 473 -29.38 -31.05 4.31
CA ASN A 473 -28.88 -29.74 4.72
C ASN A 473 -27.39 -29.71 5.05
N GLU A 474 -26.78 -30.84 5.44
CA GLU A 474 -25.41 -30.91 5.90
C GLU A 474 -24.39 -30.64 4.76
N GLY A 475 -23.49 -29.66 4.96
CA GLY A 475 -22.45 -29.32 4.00
C GLY A 475 -23.00 -28.95 2.62
N ARG A 476 -24.19 -28.36 2.59
CA ARG A 476 -24.96 -28.12 1.37
C ARG A 476 -24.43 -26.95 0.55
N ILE A 477 -23.98 -25.90 1.21
CA ILE A 477 -23.51 -24.68 0.54
C ILE A 477 -22.02 -24.80 0.27
N GLU A 478 -21.67 -24.90 -1.01
CA GLU A 478 -20.30 -24.97 -1.49
C GLU A 478 -19.77 -23.56 -1.79
N PHE A 479 -18.64 -23.22 -1.19
CA PHE A 479 -17.86 -22.02 -1.48
C PHE A 479 -16.60 -22.40 -2.23
N LYS A 480 -16.54 -22.11 -3.52
CA LYS A 480 -15.28 -22.17 -4.25
C LYS A 480 -14.63 -20.78 -4.21
N VAL A 481 -13.48 -20.71 -3.58
CA VAL A 481 -12.73 -19.48 -3.39
C VAL A 481 -11.44 -19.57 -4.20
N THR A 482 -11.18 -18.58 -5.03
CA THR A 482 -9.92 -18.41 -5.74
C THR A 482 -9.33 -17.05 -5.42
N MET A 483 -8.03 -17.01 -5.20
CA MET A 483 -7.28 -15.77 -5.06
C MET A 483 -6.13 -15.81 -6.05
N ASP A 484 -6.02 -14.80 -6.90
CA ASP A 484 -4.96 -14.71 -7.90
C ASP A 484 -3.62 -14.28 -7.32
N THR A 485 -2.61 -14.16 -8.17
CA THR A 485 -1.25 -13.74 -7.79
C THR A 485 -1.15 -12.30 -7.28
N GLU A 486 -2.16 -11.46 -7.51
CA GLU A 486 -2.24 -10.07 -7.04
C GLU A 486 -3.08 -9.94 -5.75
N GLY A 487 -3.61 -11.07 -5.23
CA GLY A 487 -4.47 -11.09 -4.04
C GLY A 487 -5.93 -10.73 -4.34
N MET A 488 -6.34 -10.72 -5.62
CA MET A 488 -7.74 -10.55 -6.00
C MET A 488 -8.52 -11.84 -5.76
N VAL A 489 -9.70 -11.71 -5.17
CA VAL A 489 -10.54 -12.86 -4.77
C VAL A 489 -11.77 -12.96 -5.66
N ASP A 490 -12.02 -14.17 -6.16
CA ASP A 490 -13.29 -14.57 -6.74
C ASP A 490 -13.91 -15.66 -5.87
N ILE A 491 -15.18 -15.51 -5.49
CA ILE A 491 -15.93 -16.47 -4.69
C ILE A 491 -17.17 -16.89 -5.46
N LYS A 492 -17.28 -18.19 -5.72
CA LYS A 492 -18.46 -18.80 -6.32
C LYS A 492 -19.16 -19.61 -5.27
N VAL A 493 -20.44 -19.32 -5.05
CA VAL A 493 -21.26 -20.09 -4.13
C VAL A 493 -22.25 -20.94 -4.90
N ARG A 494 -22.40 -22.18 -4.47
CA ARG A 494 -23.29 -23.16 -5.08
C ARG A 494 -24.12 -23.83 -4.00
N ASP A 495 -25.44 -23.86 -4.22
CA ASP A 495 -26.32 -24.76 -3.50
C ASP A 495 -26.31 -26.12 -4.24
N LYS A 496 -25.84 -27.17 -3.60
CA LYS A 496 -25.77 -28.52 -4.18
C LYS A 496 -27.13 -29.03 -4.67
N LEU A 497 -28.23 -28.63 -4.04
CA LEU A 497 -29.58 -29.04 -4.45
C LEU A 497 -30.05 -28.35 -5.73
N LEU A 498 -29.62 -27.13 -5.99
CA LEU A 498 -29.99 -26.40 -7.20
C LEU A 498 -29.18 -26.84 -8.42
N ASN A 499 -28.09 -27.58 -8.24
CA ASN A 499 -27.14 -28.00 -9.28
C ASN A 499 -26.69 -26.85 -10.23
N LYS A 500 -26.82 -25.61 -9.79
CA LYS A 500 -26.41 -24.40 -10.52
C LYS A 500 -25.61 -23.49 -9.59
N PRO A 501 -24.55 -22.85 -10.07
CA PRO A 501 -23.91 -21.80 -9.30
C PRO A 501 -24.93 -20.67 -9.05
N VAL A 502 -25.03 -20.23 -7.83
CA VAL A 502 -25.78 -19.02 -7.51
C VAL A 502 -24.85 -17.85 -7.79
N PRO A 503 -25.18 -16.95 -8.73
CA PRO A 503 -24.32 -15.83 -9.01
C PRO A 503 -24.36 -14.89 -7.80
N ILE A 504 -23.29 -14.91 -7.02
CA ILE A 504 -23.04 -13.89 -6.02
C ILE A 504 -22.07 -12.92 -6.65
N LYS A 505 -22.52 -11.72 -6.88
CA LYS A 505 -21.62 -10.61 -7.07
C LYS A 505 -21.24 -10.08 -5.69
N PHE A 506 -20.14 -10.58 -5.16
CA PHE A 506 -19.47 -9.83 -4.12
C PHE A 506 -18.89 -8.58 -4.79
N LYS A 507 -19.58 -7.47 -4.71
CA LYS A 507 -18.98 -6.18 -4.95
C LYS A 507 -18.01 -5.93 -3.80
N PHE A 508 -16.73 -6.17 -4.01
CA PHE A 508 -15.74 -5.51 -3.17
C PHE A 508 -15.98 -4.01 -3.36
N CYS A 509 -16.04 -3.31 -2.25
CA CYS A 509 -16.55 -1.95 -2.13
C CYS A 509 -15.96 -0.90 -3.09
N THR A 510 -15.04 -1.26 -3.95
CA THR A 510 -14.35 -0.38 -4.89
C THR A 510 -14.23 -0.97 -6.30
N GLU A 511 -14.75 -2.16 -6.60
CA GLU A 511 -14.67 -2.68 -7.97
C GLU A 511 -15.53 -1.86 -8.92
N LEU A 512 -14.86 -0.92 -9.58
CA LEU A 512 -15.44 -0.17 -10.69
C LEU A 512 -15.55 -1.08 -11.92
N SER A 513 -16.68 -1.03 -12.59
CA SER A 513 -16.83 -1.67 -13.89
C SER A 513 -15.94 -0.96 -14.94
N ASP A 514 -15.61 -1.67 -16.03
CA ASP A 514 -14.86 -1.07 -17.14
C ASP A 514 -15.50 0.23 -17.67
N SER A 515 -16.84 0.34 -17.62
CA SER A 515 -17.57 1.53 -18.00
C SER A 515 -17.36 2.68 -17.01
N GLU A 516 -17.34 2.42 -15.70
CA GLU A 516 -17.08 3.42 -14.66
C GLU A 516 -15.62 3.90 -14.72
N ILE A 517 -14.66 2.98 -14.89
CA ILE A 517 -13.24 3.34 -15.11
C ILE A 517 -13.10 4.21 -16.36
N SER A 518 -13.77 3.85 -17.46
CA SER A 518 -13.72 4.62 -18.71
C SER A 518 -14.31 6.01 -18.55
N GLU A 519 -15.41 6.14 -17.82
CA GLU A 519 -16.03 7.44 -17.55
C GLU A 519 -15.15 8.32 -16.65
N GLN A 520 -14.61 7.77 -15.56
CA GLN A 520 -13.70 8.51 -14.69
C GLN A 520 -12.41 8.92 -15.42
N ARG A 521 -11.86 8.04 -16.27
CA ARG A 521 -10.72 8.36 -17.15
C ARG A 521 -11.05 9.52 -18.11
N LYS A 522 -12.26 9.54 -18.68
CA LYS A 522 -12.71 10.61 -19.54
C LYS A 522 -12.84 11.93 -18.78
N GLN A 523 -13.42 11.92 -17.59
CA GLN A 523 -13.55 13.08 -16.72
C GLN A 523 -12.16 13.65 -16.37
N LEU A 524 -11.22 12.79 -15.96
CA LEU A 524 -9.83 13.17 -15.68
C LEU A 524 -9.18 13.85 -16.88
N ARG A 525 -9.26 13.26 -18.07
CA ARG A 525 -8.72 13.84 -19.32
C ARG A 525 -9.37 15.19 -19.65
N THR A 526 -10.68 15.33 -19.46
CA THR A 526 -11.39 16.58 -19.75
C THR A 526 -10.91 17.72 -18.88
N ARG A 527 -10.63 17.48 -17.60
CA ARG A 527 -10.08 18.49 -16.68
C ARG A 527 -8.72 19.04 -17.14
N HIS A 528 -7.89 18.19 -17.77
CA HIS A 528 -6.54 18.59 -18.22
C HIS A 528 -6.48 19.10 -19.66
N ASN A 529 -7.52 18.91 -20.46
CA ASN A 529 -7.61 19.39 -21.86
C ASN A 529 -8.48 20.64 -22.01
N SER A 530 -9.07 21.17 -20.94
CA SER A 530 -9.89 22.38 -20.89
C SER A 530 -9.10 23.57 -20.37
#